data_b52a4b33be3aa448b24cf2cbe271614c
#
_entry.id   b52a4b33be3aa448b24cf2cbe271614c
#
_cell.length_a   1.000
_cell.length_b   1.000
_cell.length_c   1.000
_cell.angle_alpha   90.00
_cell.angle_beta   90.00
_cell.angle_gamma   90.00
#
_symmetry.space_group_name_H-M   'P 1'
#
loop_
_entity.id
_entity.type
_entity.pdbx_description
1 polymer ?
#
loop_
_entity_poly.entity_id
_entity_poly.type
_entity_poly.pdbx_seq_one_letter_code
_entity_poly.pdbx_strand_id
1 'polypeptide(L)'
;DRVEVDKKHKVNKILIEQNFGQGMFEALLKPYLIKQYPCTTEMVHQQSNKHRRILDTLEPIISQHRLIVDKYVVKKDYEETNMLYPQETALRYQLFYQLSRLQKEVHSLAQDDRIDCLQVACNHWVKHLSRDQELAMKMRKEELFNNEIEKHFGDPVDNSRIKI
;
A
#
# COMPACT_ATOMS: atom_id res chain seq x y z
N ASP A 1 6.07 19.47 -10.22
CA ASP A 1 6.54 19.44 -8.84
C ASP A 1 5.77 18.37 -8.06
N ARG A 2 6.48 17.54 -7.25
CA ARG A 2 5.89 16.37 -6.55
C ARG A 2 4.80 16.78 -5.56
N VAL A 3 4.96 17.91 -4.90
CA VAL A 3 3.98 18.44 -3.94
C VAL A 3 2.65 18.82 -4.62
N GLU A 4 2.69 19.33 -5.85
CA GLU A 4 1.46 19.63 -6.60
C GLU A 4 0.73 18.36 -7.04
N VAL A 5 1.48 17.31 -7.42
CA VAL A 5 0.91 16.00 -7.73
C VAL A 5 0.22 15.43 -6.48
N ASP A 6 0.86 15.52 -5.32
CA ASP A 6 0.33 15.02 -4.04
C ASP A 6 -0.97 15.76 -3.66
N LYS A 7 -1.02 17.09 -3.82
CA LYS A 7 -2.24 17.88 -3.60
C LYS A 7 -3.38 17.47 -4.54
N LYS A 8 -3.07 17.30 -5.83
CA LYS A 8 -4.06 16.92 -6.84
C LYS A 8 -4.67 15.55 -6.57
N HIS A 9 -3.85 14.58 -6.15
CA HIS A 9 -4.27 13.20 -5.91
C HIS A 9 -4.61 12.90 -4.45
N LYS A 10 -4.60 13.90 -3.56
CA LYS A 10 -4.93 13.77 -2.13
C LYS A 10 -4.15 12.66 -1.44
N VAL A 11 -2.84 12.67 -1.63
CA VAL A 11 -1.93 11.71 -0.99
C VAL A 11 -1.96 11.89 0.52
N ASN A 12 -2.35 10.87 1.26
CA ASN A 12 -2.45 10.89 2.72
C ASN A 12 -1.18 10.39 3.40
N LYS A 13 -0.45 9.48 2.73
CA LYS A 13 0.73 8.83 3.30
C LYS A 13 1.80 8.61 2.23
N ILE A 14 3.06 8.83 2.62
CA ILE A 14 4.25 8.53 1.81
C ILE A 14 5.02 7.43 2.51
N LEU A 15 5.24 6.32 1.80
CA LEU A 15 6.08 5.21 2.25
C LEU A 15 7.51 5.46 1.76
N ILE A 16 8.48 5.43 2.67
CA ILE A 16 9.89 5.69 2.38
C ILE A 16 10.69 4.44 2.76
N GLU A 17 11.42 3.88 1.81
CA GLU A 17 12.30 2.75 2.09
C GLU A 17 13.53 3.20 2.88
N GLN A 18 13.83 2.48 3.96
CA GLN A 18 14.86 2.86 4.93
C GLN A 18 16.29 2.52 4.48
N ASN A 19 16.46 1.85 3.35
CA ASN A 19 17.75 1.28 2.92
C ASN A 19 18.81 2.34 2.57
N PHE A 20 18.43 3.60 2.41
CA PHE A 20 19.36 4.69 2.09
C PHE A 20 19.34 5.78 3.16
N GLY A 21 20.47 5.97 3.84
CA GLY A 21 20.71 7.16 4.66
C GLY A 21 19.98 7.21 6.02
N GLN A 22 19.57 6.08 6.61
CA GLN A 22 19.07 5.97 8.00
C GLN A 22 18.08 7.10 8.41
N GLY A 23 17.10 7.39 7.58
CA GLY A 23 16.09 8.44 7.86
C GLY A 23 16.50 9.86 7.42
N MET A 24 17.67 10.06 6.84
CA MET A 24 18.10 11.39 6.36
C MET A 24 17.13 11.94 5.30
N PHE A 25 16.66 11.12 4.39
CA PHE A 25 15.70 11.54 3.36
C PHE A 25 14.36 11.98 3.98
N GLU A 26 13.86 11.26 4.97
CA GLU A 26 12.66 11.65 5.71
C GLU A 26 12.87 12.99 6.43
N ALA A 27 13.99 13.16 7.12
CA ALA A 27 14.32 14.39 7.83
C ALA A 27 14.39 15.61 6.90
N LEU A 28 14.89 15.45 5.67
CA LEU A 28 14.91 16.49 4.67
C LEU A 28 13.52 16.77 4.06
N LEU A 29 12.73 15.73 3.81
CA LEU A 29 11.43 15.85 3.15
C LEU A 29 10.34 16.40 4.09
N LYS A 30 10.34 15.98 5.35
CA LYS A 30 9.32 16.28 6.35
C LYS A 30 9.04 17.78 6.55
N PRO A 31 10.03 18.68 6.66
CA PRO A 31 9.77 20.11 6.78
C PRO A 31 9.06 20.72 5.57
N TYR A 32 9.37 20.23 4.36
CA TYR A 32 8.69 20.68 3.13
C TYR A 32 7.25 20.20 3.07
N LEU A 33 7.00 18.95 3.45
CA LEU A 33 5.64 18.39 3.49
C LEU A 33 4.77 19.15 4.51
N ILE A 34 5.25 19.38 5.72
CA ILE A 34 4.50 20.09 6.76
C ILE A 34 4.12 21.50 6.27
N LYS A 35 5.04 22.19 5.58
CA LYS A 35 4.83 23.54 5.12
C LYS A 35 3.87 23.67 3.93
N GLN A 36 3.97 22.73 2.97
CA GLN A 36 3.28 22.84 1.68
C GLN A 36 2.07 21.94 1.57
N TYR A 37 2.17 20.73 2.07
CA TYR A 37 1.11 19.72 2.00
C TYR A 37 1.27 18.70 3.12
N PRO A 38 0.57 18.87 4.24
CA PRO A 38 0.70 17.95 5.38
C PRO A 38 0.17 16.55 5.01
N CYS A 39 1.09 15.60 4.95
CA CYS A 39 0.79 14.18 4.84
C CYS A 39 1.71 13.39 5.78
N THR A 40 1.31 12.16 6.11
CA THR A 40 2.10 11.31 6.99
C THR A 40 3.22 10.62 6.21
N THR A 41 4.38 10.48 6.86
CA THR A 41 5.49 9.66 6.34
C THR A 41 5.63 8.40 7.19
N GLU A 42 5.89 7.27 6.56
CA GLU A 42 6.15 5.99 7.22
C GLU A 42 7.40 5.36 6.63
N MET A 43 8.34 4.99 7.50
CA MET A 43 9.55 4.30 7.09
C MET A 43 9.26 2.81 6.93
N VAL A 44 9.59 2.27 5.76
CA VAL A 44 9.43 0.85 5.46
C VAL A 44 10.79 0.18 5.44
N HIS A 45 11.00 -0.75 6.36
CA HIS A 45 12.21 -1.55 6.41
C HIS A 45 12.03 -2.85 5.62
N GLN A 46 12.92 -3.11 4.66
CA GLN A 46 12.88 -4.28 3.79
C GLN A 46 14.17 -5.09 3.94
N GLN A 47 14.06 -6.28 4.52
CA GLN A 47 15.22 -7.14 4.83
C GLN A 47 15.41 -8.32 3.85
N SER A 48 14.45 -8.58 2.96
CA SER A 48 14.48 -9.75 2.07
C SER A 48 14.99 -9.41 0.67
N ASN A 49 15.34 -10.44 -0.10
CA ASN A 49 15.70 -10.29 -1.51
C ASN A 49 14.60 -9.56 -2.28
N LYS A 50 14.97 -8.46 -2.94
CA LYS A 50 14.07 -7.57 -3.68
C LYS A 50 13.19 -8.31 -4.68
N HIS A 51 13.81 -9.13 -5.52
CA HIS A 51 13.11 -9.86 -6.58
C HIS A 51 12.05 -10.82 -6.03
N ARG A 52 12.42 -11.61 -5.03
CA ARG A 52 11.49 -12.53 -4.37
C ARG A 52 10.34 -11.80 -3.70
N ARG A 53 10.61 -10.69 -3.03
CA ARG A 53 9.61 -9.84 -2.38
C ARG A 53 8.58 -9.31 -3.37
N ILE A 54 9.04 -8.84 -4.54
CA ILE A 54 8.17 -8.36 -5.61
C ILE A 54 7.23 -9.47 -6.07
N LEU A 55 7.77 -10.67 -6.36
CA LEU A 55 6.97 -11.83 -6.77
C LEU A 55 5.97 -12.26 -5.70
N ASP A 56 6.44 -12.50 -4.48
CA ASP A 56 5.61 -12.98 -3.36
C ASP A 56 4.45 -12.02 -3.04
N THR A 57 4.62 -10.72 -3.32
CA THR A 57 3.57 -9.72 -3.10
C THR A 57 2.63 -9.59 -4.29
N LEU A 58 3.16 -9.48 -5.51
CA LEU A 58 2.36 -9.12 -6.68
C LEU A 58 1.69 -10.31 -7.36
N GLU A 59 2.31 -11.50 -7.37
CA GLU A 59 1.75 -12.69 -8.01
C GLU A 59 0.36 -13.05 -7.45
N PRO A 60 0.13 -13.13 -6.13
CA PRO A 60 -1.20 -13.42 -5.59
C PRO A 60 -2.23 -12.33 -5.91
N ILE A 61 -1.82 -11.07 -5.91
CA ILE A 61 -2.72 -9.94 -6.15
C ILE A 61 -3.18 -9.93 -7.61
N ILE A 62 -2.25 -10.18 -8.54
CA ILE A 62 -2.53 -10.19 -9.99
C ILE A 62 -3.33 -11.45 -10.36
N SER A 63 -2.92 -12.63 -9.89
CA SER A 63 -3.59 -13.90 -10.20
C SER A 63 -5.03 -13.97 -9.68
N GLN A 64 -5.31 -13.29 -8.59
CA GLN A 64 -6.65 -13.16 -8.01
C GLN A 64 -7.45 -11.97 -8.57
N HIS A 65 -6.95 -11.28 -9.58
CA HIS A 65 -7.57 -10.10 -10.20
C HIS A 65 -7.91 -8.97 -9.19
N ARG A 66 -7.09 -8.82 -8.15
CA ARG A 66 -7.29 -7.81 -7.10
C ARG A 66 -6.66 -6.46 -7.43
N LEU A 67 -5.78 -6.40 -8.43
CA LEU A 67 -5.18 -5.16 -8.91
C LEU A 67 -6.04 -4.56 -10.02
N ILE A 68 -6.71 -3.47 -9.69
CA ILE A 68 -7.49 -2.68 -10.66
C ILE A 68 -6.68 -1.45 -11.03
N VAL A 69 -6.47 -1.24 -12.31
CA VAL A 69 -5.68 -0.14 -12.83
C VAL A 69 -6.53 0.74 -13.73
N ASP A 70 -6.54 2.05 -13.48
CA ASP A 70 -7.16 3.01 -14.37
C ASP A 70 -6.33 3.12 -15.67
N LYS A 71 -7.02 3.11 -16.82
CA LYS A 71 -6.40 3.28 -18.13
C LYS A 71 -5.58 4.58 -18.27
N TYR A 72 -5.95 5.60 -17.48
CA TYR A 72 -5.21 6.85 -17.42
C TYR A 72 -3.79 6.65 -16.86
N VAL A 73 -3.62 5.79 -15.85
CA VAL A 73 -2.31 5.46 -15.29
C VAL A 73 -1.41 4.78 -16.33
N VAL A 74 -1.98 3.88 -17.14
CA VAL A 74 -1.25 3.23 -18.25
C VAL A 74 -0.75 4.25 -19.25
N LYS A 75 -1.62 5.17 -19.65
CA LYS A 75 -1.28 6.26 -20.58
C LYS A 75 -0.18 7.16 -20.00
N LYS A 76 -0.30 7.55 -18.72
CA LYS A 76 0.68 8.38 -18.03
C LYS A 76 2.03 7.71 -17.88
N ASP A 77 2.07 6.43 -17.54
CA ASP A 77 3.31 5.65 -17.48
C ASP A 77 4.09 5.71 -18.80
N TYR A 78 3.37 5.57 -19.94
CA TYR A 78 3.95 5.68 -21.26
C TYR A 78 4.43 7.10 -21.58
N GLU A 79 3.58 8.11 -21.39
CA GLU A 79 3.89 9.50 -21.73
C GLU A 79 5.09 10.03 -20.93
N GLU A 80 5.09 9.81 -19.61
CA GLU A 80 6.14 10.30 -18.72
C GLU A 80 7.48 9.63 -18.98
N THR A 81 7.50 8.33 -19.24
CA THR A 81 8.75 7.63 -19.52
C THR A 81 9.36 8.06 -20.85
N ASN A 82 8.54 8.28 -21.88
CA ASN A 82 9.04 8.79 -23.15
C ASN A 82 9.51 10.26 -23.08
N MET A 83 9.00 11.04 -22.14
CA MET A 83 9.46 12.41 -21.92
C MET A 83 10.76 12.46 -21.11
N LEU A 84 10.95 11.54 -20.15
CA LEU A 84 12.09 11.56 -19.22
C LEU A 84 13.30 10.79 -19.72
N TYR A 85 13.12 9.80 -20.59
CA TYR A 85 14.18 8.89 -21.03
C TYR A 85 14.30 8.88 -22.56
N PRO A 86 15.50 8.62 -23.11
CA PRO A 86 15.68 8.41 -24.54
C PRO A 86 14.77 7.29 -25.06
N GLN A 87 14.25 7.44 -26.26
CA GLN A 87 13.29 6.52 -26.88
C GLN A 87 13.75 5.05 -26.87
N GLU A 88 15.05 4.81 -27.04
CA GLU A 88 15.65 3.47 -27.04
C GLU A 88 15.60 2.77 -25.67
N THR A 89 15.53 3.53 -24.57
CA THR A 89 15.57 3.03 -23.21
C THR A 89 14.27 3.23 -22.43
N ALA A 90 13.41 4.13 -22.87
CA ALA A 90 12.17 4.53 -22.18
C ALA A 90 11.30 3.33 -21.79
N LEU A 91 11.21 2.31 -22.64
CA LEU A 91 10.41 1.11 -22.41
C LEU A 91 10.79 0.38 -21.12
N ARG A 92 12.09 0.32 -20.78
CA ARG A 92 12.58 -0.38 -19.57
C ARG A 92 12.11 0.26 -18.27
N TYR A 93 11.77 1.54 -18.32
CA TYR A 93 11.32 2.32 -17.16
C TYR A 93 9.80 2.34 -17.01
N GLN A 94 9.04 1.79 -17.97
CA GLN A 94 7.59 1.69 -17.88
C GLN A 94 7.17 0.62 -16.87
N LEU A 95 6.27 0.97 -15.95
CA LEU A 95 5.74 0.05 -14.95
C LEU A 95 5.08 -1.17 -15.59
N PHE A 96 4.25 -0.96 -16.61
CA PHE A 96 3.52 -2.06 -17.25
C PHE A 96 4.40 -2.95 -18.10
N TYR A 97 5.49 -2.42 -18.65
CA TYR A 97 6.52 -3.24 -19.27
C TYR A 97 7.24 -4.10 -18.23
N GLN A 98 7.65 -3.52 -17.10
CA GLN A 98 8.28 -4.26 -16.00
C GLN A 98 7.35 -5.37 -15.47
N LEU A 99 6.05 -5.08 -15.27
CA LEU A 99 5.06 -6.08 -14.88
C LEU A 99 4.93 -7.23 -15.87
N SER A 100 4.90 -6.93 -17.18
CA SER A 100 4.77 -7.94 -18.24
C SER A 100 6.00 -8.83 -18.41
N ARG A 101 7.17 -8.38 -17.93
CA ARG A 101 8.45 -9.08 -18.03
C ARG A 101 8.94 -9.67 -16.73
N LEU A 102 8.21 -9.51 -15.65
CA LEU A 102 8.54 -10.10 -14.36
C LEU A 102 8.45 -11.63 -14.46
N GLN A 103 9.55 -12.32 -14.20
CA GLN A 103 9.66 -13.77 -14.21
C GLN A 103 10.24 -14.27 -12.88
N LYS A 104 10.20 -15.58 -12.65
CA LYS A 104 10.77 -16.18 -11.43
C LYS A 104 12.29 -16.12 -11.38
N GLU A 105 12.92 -16.06 -12.57
CA GLU A 105 14.36 -15.92 -12.70
C GLU A 105 14.84 -14.54 -12.24
N VAL A 106 15.86 -14.58 -11.41
CA VAL A 106 16.53 -13.35 -10.92
C VAL A 106 17.17 -12.62 -12.10
N HIS A 107 17.09 -11.30 -12.11
CA HIS A 107 17.61 -10.43 -13.20
C HIS A 107 16.81 -10.47 -14.52
N SER A 108 15.55 -10.90 -14.48
CA SER A 108 14.64 -10.80 -15.62
C SER A 108 14.36 -9.37 -16.08
N LEU A 109 14.54 -8.40 -15.22
CA LEU A 109 14.34 -6.97 -15.47
C LEU A 109 15.65 -6.20 -15.46
N ALA A 110 15.86 -5.36 -16.48
CA ALA A 110 16.99 -4.42 -16.53
C ALA A 110 16.80 -3.22 -15.60
N GLN A 111 15.54 -2.85 -15.34
CA GLN A 111 15.09 -1.82 -14.40
C GLN A 111 13.88 -2.36 -13.66
N ASP A 112 13.81 -2.15 -12.35
CA ASP A 112 12.76 -2.70 -11.49
C ASP A 112 12.22 -1.69 -10.46
N ASP A 113 12.58 -0.41 -10.57
CA ASP A 113 12.27 0.60 -9.55
C ASP A 113 10.76 0.88 -9.45
N ARG A 114 10.04 0.94 -10.58
CA ARG A 114 8.59 1.22 -10.56
C ARG A 114 7.79 0.04 -10.03
N ILE A 115 8.18 -1.18 -10.39
CA ILE A 115 7.52 -2.38 -9.88
C ILE A 115 7.80 -2.60 -8.38
N ASP A 116 8.98 -2.20 -7.90
CA ASP A 116 9.31 -2.22 -6.47
C ASP A 116 8.46 -1.21 -5.69
N CYS A 117 8.28 0.00 -6.21
CA CYS A 117 7.35 0.97 -5.63
C CYS A 117 5.92 0.44 -5.57
N LEU A 118 5.44 -0.22 -6.64
CA LEU A 118 4.13 -0.87 -6.64
C LEU A 118 4.05 -1.97 -5.57
N GLN A 119 5.09 -2.79 -5.44
CA GLN A 119 5.17 -3.83 -4.41
C GLN A 119 5.05 -3.24 -3.00
N VAL A 120 5.77 -2.17 -2.69
CA VAL A 120 5.69 -1.50 -1.38
C VAL A 120 4.27 -1.02 -1.09
N ALA A 121 3.62 -0.39 -2.06
CA ALA A 121 2.24 0.08 -1.94
C ALA A 121 1.25 -1.08 -1.74
N CYS A 122 1.34 -2.12 -2.56
CA CYS A 122 0.50 -3.31 -2.45
C CYS A 122 0.67 -4.03 -1.11
N ASN A 123 1.90 -4.23 -0.66
CA ASN A 123 2.18 -4.88 0.63
C ASN A 123 1.60 -4.09 1.81
N HIS A 124 1.67 -2.75 1.76
CA HIS A 124 1.05 -1.90 2.77
C HIS A 124 -0.47 -2.12 2.84
N TRP A 125 -1.16 -2.08 1.69
CA TRP A 125 -2.61 -2.25 1.62
C TRP A 125 -3.07 -3.66 1.98
N VAL A 126 -2.36 -4.70 1.55
CA VAL A 126 -2.67 -6.10 1.92
C VAL A 126 -2.62 -6.28 3.43
N LYS A 127 -1.61 -5.76 4.10
CA LYS A 127 -1.50 -5.83 5.57
C LYS A 127 -2.64 -5.09 6.28
N HIS A 128 -3.01 -3.92 5.78
CA HIS A 128 -4.13 -3.17 6.36
C HIS A 128 -5.47 -3.86 6.17
N LEU A 129 -5.75 -4.35 4.96
CA LEU A 129 -6.99 -5.07 4.67
C LEU A 129 -7.13 -6.37 5.48
N SER A 130 -6.03 -7.11 5.66
CA SER A 130 -6.04 -8.34 6.49
C SER A 130 -6.36 -8.02 7.94
N ARG A 131 -5.75 -6.99 8.52
CA ARG A 131 -6.03 -6.54 9.89
C ARG A 131 -7.48 -6.08 10.06
N ASP A 132 -8.01 -5.36 9.09
CA ASP A 132 -9.40 -4.87 9.15
C ASP A 132 -10.40 -6.03 9.04
N GLN A 133 -10.10 -7.05 8.23
CA GLN A 133 -10.90 -8.28 8.14
C GLN A 133 -10.88 -9.07 9.46
N GLU A 134 -9.72 -9.24 10.10
CA GLU A 134 -9.61 -9.91 11.40
C GLU A 134 -10.40 -9.17 12.48
N LEU A 135 -10.31 -7.84 12.51
CA LEU A 135 -11.06 -7.01 13.44
C LEU A 135 -12.57 -7.15 13.21
N ALA A 136 -13.03 -7.07 11.96
CA ALA A 136 -14.44 -7.24 11.62
C ALA A 136 -14.96 -8.64 11.98
N MET A 137 -14.16 -9.69 11.75
CA MET A 137 -14.53 -11.05 12.17
C MET A 137 -14.61 -11.19 13.69
N LYS A 138 -13.71 -10.55 14.44
CA LYS A 138 -13.75 -10.54 15.90
C LYS A 138 -14.99 -9.83 16.42
N MET A 139 -15.30 -8.66 15.92
CA MET A 139 -16.51 -7.89 16.29
C MET A 139 -17.79 -8.70 16.00
N ARG A 140 -17.85 -9.34 14.85
CA ARG A 140 -19.01 -10.20 14.49
C ARG A 140 -19.17 -11.40 15.43
N LYS A 141 -18.06 -12.03 15.84
CA LYS A 141 -18.11 -13.12 16.83
C LYS A 141 -18.60 -12.64 18.20
N GLU A 142 -18.13 -11.48 18.64
CA GLU A 142 -18.57 -10.87 19.90
C GLU A 142 -20.05 -10.51 19.85
N GLU A 143 -20.53 -9.96 18.75
CA GLU A 143 -21.96 -9.65 18.54
C GLU A 143 -22.82 -10.91 18.58
N LEU A 144 -22.43 -11.96 17.86
CA LEU A 144 -23.15 -13.25 17.88
C LEU A 144 -23.20 -13.86 19.27
N PHE A 145 -22.07 -13.83 20.00
CA PHE A 145 -22.00 -14.33 21.37
C PHE A 145 -22.92 -13.55 22.32
N ASN A 146 -22.93 -12.21 22.24
CA ASN A 146 -23.80 -11.38 23.05
C ASN A 146 -25.27 -11.63 22.72
N ASN A 147 -25.64 -11.78 21.45
CA ASN A 147 -27.00 -12.11 21.05
C ASN A 147 -27.44 -13.50 21.55
N GLU A 148 -26.53 -14.47 21.64
CA GLU A 148 -26.84 -15.77 22.24
C GLU A 148 -27.03 -15.67 23.76
N ILE A 149 -26.19 -14.89 24.45
CA ILE A 149 -26.37 -14.62 25.88
C ILE A 149 -27.72 -13.96 26.16
N GLU A 150 -28.08 -12.92 25.41
CA GLU A 150 -29.38 -12.25 25.55
C GLU A 150 -30.58 -13.22 25.35
N LYS A 151 -30.47 -14.11 24.36
CA LYS A 151 -31.53 -15.13 24.11
C LYS A 151 -31.65 -16.15 25.22
N HIS A 152 -30.59 -16.53 25.87
CA HIS A 152 -30.58 -17.59 26.89
C HIS A 152 -30.73 -17.10 28.32
N PHE A 153 -30.26 -15.89 28.61
CA PHE A 153 -30.22 -15.34 29.96
C PHE A 153 -31.15 -14.15 30.19
N GLY A 154 -31.83 -13.66 29.13
CA GLY A 154 -32.62 -12.43 29.17
C GLY A 154 -31.78 -11.17 29.27
N ASP A 155 -32.44 -10.02 29.16
CA ASP A 155 -31.76 -8.73 29.32
C ASP A 155 -30.99 -8.66 30.66
N PRO A 156 -29.77 -8.14 30.69
CA PRO A 156 -29.08 -7.89 31.95
C PRO A 156 -29.96 -6.99 32.82
N VAL A 157 -30.33 -7.48 33.98
CA VAL A 157 -31.18 -6.80 34.95
C VAL A 157 -30.74 -5.36 35.10
N ASP A 158 -31.60 -4.42 34.72
CA ASP A 158 -31.40 -2.99 34.90
C ASP A 158 -31.26 -2.68 36.41
N ASN A 159 -30.02 -2.56 36.86
CA ASN A 159 -29.70 -2.23 38.25
C ASN A 159 -30.07 -0.78 38.66
N SER A 160 -30.78 -0.05 37.82
CA SER A 160 -31.25 1.32 38.12
C SER A 160 -32.42 1.38 39.14
N ARG A 161 -32.95 0.23 39.63
CA ARG A 161 -34.08 0.17 40.55
C ARG A 161 -33.74 -0.19 42.00
N ILE A 162 -32.51 -0.21 42.41
CA ILE A 162 -32.19 -0.29 43.84
C ILE A 162 -32.10 1.15 44.40
N LYS A 163 -33.28 1.72 44.73
CA LYS A 163 -33.38 2.82 45.67
C LYS A 163 -33.49 2.23 47.06
N ILE A 164 -32.45 2.43 47.89
CA ILE A 164 -32.52 2.38 49.35
C ILE A 164 -32.73 3.81 49.86
#